data_5c2044a10e2794123e3d52c2996f5735
#
_entry.id   5c2044a10e2794123e3d52c2996f5735
#
_cell.length_a   1.000
_cell.length_b   1.000
_cell.length_c   1.000
_cell.angle_alpha   90.00
_cell.angle_beta   90.00
_cell.angle_gamma   90.00
#
_symmetry.space_group_name_H-M   'P 1'
#
loop_
_entity.id
_entity.type
_entity.pdbx_description
1 polymer ?
#
loop_
_entity_poly.entity_id
_entity_poly.type
_entity_poly.pdbx_seq_one_letter_code
_entity_poly.pdbx_strand_id
1 'polypeptide(L)'
;MRLEILSACPDFIRDFLTYNETIKGKSSKSVEQYYSDLRTFFRYMLLVRGKAQPGIPFNKIDISGVDTELVRSVTVSDLYGFMVYCKEELHNNTATRARKTSTLRLFFKYMSVQTHRLDSNPADLLEAPKIKQSLPKYLSLEDSLELLNSVDGENGRRDYCILTIF
;
A
#
# COMPACT_ATOMS: atom_id res chain seq x y z
N MET A 1 14.75 3.86 -5.42
CA MET A 1 14.10 4.45 -4.22
C MET A 1 14.65 5.86 -4.00
N ARG A 2 13.79 6.85 -3.72
CA ARG A 2 14.23 8.26 -3.58
C ARG A 2 14.95 8.45 -2.25
N LEU A 3 16.11 9.15 -2.27
CA LEU A 3 16.91 9.44 -1.08
C LEU A 3 16.12 10.15 0.03
N GLU A 4 15.15 11.00 -0.34
CA GLU A 4 14.25 11.70 0.59
C GLU A 4 13.40 10.74 1.44
N ILE A 5 12.98 9.58 0.88
CA ILE A 5 12.22 8.58 1.64
C ILE A 5 13.12 7.91 2.68
N LEU A 6 14.37 7.64 2.32
CA LEU A 6 15.32 6.97 3.20
C LEU A 6 15.74 7.82 4.40
N SER A 7 15.80 9.15 4.22
CA SER A 7 16.17 10.07 5.30
C SER A 7 15.00 10.39 6.26
N ALA A 8 13.76 10.24 5.78
CA ALA A 8 12.56 10.63 6.53
C ALA A 8 11.86 9.45 7.23
N CYS A 9 12.43 8.25 7.23
CA CYS A 9 11.79 7.09 7.83
C CYS A 9 12.68 6.42 8.89
N PRO A 10 12.09 5.77 9.91
CA PRO A 10 12.82 4.95 10.89
C PRO A 10 13.67 3.87 10.23
N ASP A 11 14.77 3.50 10.87
CA ASP A 11 15.75 2.54 10.34
C ASP A 11 15.13 1.20 9.96
N PHE A 12 14.24 0.67 10.77
CA PHE A 12 13.59 -0.63 10.48
C PHE A 12 12.67 -0.59 9.24
N ILE A 13 12.07 0.58 8.93
CA ILE A 13 11.31 0.77 7.69
C ILE A 13 12.29 0.83 6.51
N ARG A 14 13.36 1.58 6.65
CA ARG A 14 14.42 1.68 5.62
C ARG A 14 15.02 0.32 5.30
N ASP A 15 15.35 -0.48 6.32
CA ASP A 15 15.86 -1.84 6.17
C ASP A 15 14.88 -2.74 5.41
N PHE A 16 13.59 -2.67 5.76
CA PHE A 16 12.52 -3.40 5.09
C PHE A 16 12.38 -3.00 3.62
N LEU A 17 12.40 -1.71 3.31
CA LEU A 17 12.29 -1.21 1.94
C LEU A 17 13.50 -1.64 1.10
N THR A 18 14.71 -1.48 1.65
CA THR A 18 15.95 -1.90 1.00
C THR A 18 15.96 -3.42 0.75
N TYR A 19 15.57 -4.23 1.72
CA TYR A 19 15.43 -5.68 1.55
C TYR A 19 14.48 -6.05 0.41
N ASN A 20 13.33 -5.39 0.32
CA ASN A 20 12.38 -5.68 -0.75
C ASN A 20 12.88 -5.23 -2.14
N GLU A 21 13.60 -4.12 -2.23
CA GLU A 21 14.17 -3.65 -3.50
C GLU A 21 15.35 -4.51 -3.94
N THR A 22 16.33 -4.72 -3.06
CA THR A 22 17.61 -5.34 -3.43
C THR A 22 17.60 -6.85 -3.39
N ILE A 23 16.92 -7.45 -2.40
CA ILE A 23 16.93 -8.92 -2.22
C ILE A 23 15.71 -9.56 -2.88
N LYS A 24 14.53 -8.94 -2.74
CA LYS A 24 13.29 -9.48 -3.34
C LYS A 24 13.05 -9.00 -4.77
N GLY A 25 13.87 -8.10 -5.31
CA GLY A 25 13.76 -7.60 -6.68
C GLY A 25 12.46 -6.86 -6.97
N LYS A 26 11.83 -6.24 -5.96
CA LYS A 26 10.60 -5.47 -6.16
C LYS A 26 10.92 -4.15 -6.87
N SER A 27 10.03 -3.73 -7.77
CA SER A 27 10.19 -2.44 -8.46
C SER A 27 10.19 -1.27 -7.47
N SER A 28 10.94 -0.22 -7.78
CA SER A 28 10.98 1.02 -6.96
C SER A 28 9.58 1.58 -6.70
N LYS A 29 8.68 1.50 -7.67
CA LYS A 29 7.28 1.91 -7.53
C LYS A 29 6.54 1.08 -6.46
N SER A 30 6.77 -0.23 -6.40
CA SER A 30 6.19 -1.10 -5.37
C SER A 30 6.73 -0.74 -3.98
N VAL A 31 8.02 -0.47 -3.89
CA VAL A 31 8.69 -0.10 -2.62
C VAL A 31 8.21 1.27 -2.11
N GLU A 32 8.05 2.25 -2.99
CA GLU A 32 7.44 3.54 -2.65
C GLU A 32 6.00 3.37 -2.14
N GLN A 33 5.25 2.43 -2.71
CA GLN A 33 3.91 2.12 -2.25
C GLN A 33 3.91 1.46 -0.87
N TYR A 34 4.84 0.55 -0.58
CA TYR A 34 5.01 -0.02 0.77
C TYR A 34 5.32 1.08 1.79
N TYR A 35 6.22 2.01 1.46
CA TYR A 35 6.49 3.15 2.33
C TYR A 35 5.24 3.99 2.60
N SER A 36 4.48 4.32 1.57
CA SER A 36 3.24 5.09 1.71
C SER A 36 2.21 4.41 2.63
N ASP A 37 2.10 3.07 2.53
CA ASP A 37 1.19 2.29 3.36
C ASP A 37 1.66 2.23 4.82
N LEU A 38 2.95 1.99 5.05
CA LEU A 38 3.54 1.96 6.39
C LEU A 38 3.49 3.34 7.05
N ARG A 39 3.78 4.40 6.29
CA ARG A 39 3.65 5.78 6.78
C ARG A 39 2.23 6.08 7.25
N THR A 40 1.22 5.67 6.49
CA THR A 40 -0.18 5.84 6.85
C THR A 40 -0.52 5.05 8.12
N PHE A 41 -0.03 3.83 8.23
CA PHE A 41 -0.23 2.98 9.41
C PHE A 41 0.42 3.56 10.67
N PHE A 42 1.68 3.97 10.60
CA PHE A 42 2.36 4.53 11.77
C PHE A 42 1.81 5.89 12.19
N ARG A 43 1.32 6.71 11.26
CA ARG A 43 0.55 7.91 11.59
C ARG A 43 -0.70 7.59 12.38
N TYR A 44 -1.45 6.57 11.96
CA TYR A 44 -2.61 6.08 12.71
C TYR A 44 -2.21 5.60 14.10
N MET A 45 -1.14 4.82 14.23
CA MET A 45 -0.65 4.34 15.52
C MET A 45 -0.27 5.49 16.47
N LEU A 46 0.44 6.50 15.96
CA LEU A 46 0.78 7.70 16.74
C LEU A 46 -0.48 8.45 17.20
N LEU A 47 -1.48 8.56 16.33
CA LEU A 47 -2.75 9.20 16.66
C LEU A 47 -3.48 8.45 17.77
N VAL A 48 -3.68 7.14 17.63
CA VAL A 48 -4.42 6.31 18.59
C VAL A 48 -3.69 6.21 19.93
N ARG A 49 -2.36 6.22 19.93
CA ARG A 49 -1.54 6.21 21.16
C ARG A 49 -1.38 7.58 21.81
N GLY A 50 -2.01 8.64 21.26
CA GLY A 50 -1.89 10.00 21.79
C GLY A 50 -0.47 10.60 21.67
N LYS A 51 0.38 10.02 20.80
CA LYS A 51 1.75 10.48 20.54
C LYS A 51 1.85 11.49 19.40
N ALA A 52 0.75 11.72 18.67
CA ALA A 52 0.68 12.76 17.65
C ALA A 52 0.54 14.14 18.31
N GLN A 53 1.21 15.16 17.76
CA GLN A 53 1.07 16.54 18.26
C GLN A 53 -0.37 17.03 18.02
N PRO A 54 -1.02 17.66 19.03
CA PRO A 54 -2.37 18.19 18.89
C PRO A 54 -2.50 19.21 17.74
N GLY A 55 -3.57 19.12 16.98
CA GLY A 55 -3.88 20.07 15.90
C GLY A 55 -3.10 19.86 14.59
N ILE A 56 -2.20 18.90 14.50
CA ILE A 56 -1.54 18.59 13.24
C ILE A 56 -2.46 17.76 12.33
N PRO A 57 -2.65 18.13 11.06
CA PRO A 57 -3.38 17.32 10.11
C PRO A 57 -2.76 15.92 9.95
N PHE A 58 -3.58 14.87 9.85
CA PHE A 58 -3.14 13.48 9.76
C PHE A 58 -2.03 13.23 8.71
N ASN A 59 -2.14 13.89 7.56
CA ASN A 59 -1.16 13.75 6.46
C ASN A 59 0.19 14.42 6.74
N LYS A 60 0.30 15.22 7.82
CA LYS A 60 1.52 15.91 8.24
C LYS A 60 2.17 15.32 9.49
N ILE A 61 1.55 14.31 10.13
CA ILE A 61 2.16 13.63 11.27
C ILE A 61 3.48 13.02 10.83
N ASP A 62 4.56 13.39 11.54
CA ASP A 62 5.89 12.84 11.31
C ASP A 62 6.03 11.46 11.95
N ILE A 63 6.63 10.53 11.22
CA ILE A 63 6.87 9.15 11.68
C ILE A 63 8.35 8.87 11.97
N SER A 64 9.24 9.84 11.80
CA SER A 64 10.69 9.65 12.01
C SER A 64 11.03 9.21 13.43
N GLY A 65 10.24 9.66 14.41
CA GLY A 65 10.37 9.29 15.82
C GLY A 65 9.71 7.97 16.23
N VAL A 66 9.18 7.20 15.30
CA VAL A 66 8.63 5.87 15.61
C VAL A 66 9.76 4.91 15.97
N ASP A 67 9.68 4.33 17.15
CA ASP A 67 10.64 3.37 17.69
C ASP A 67 10.18 1.91 17.55
N THR A 68 11.09 0.98 17.80
CA THR A 68 10.79 -0.46 17.76
C THR A 68 9.81 -0.87 18.88
N GLU A 69 9.74 -0.11 19.98
CA GLU A 69 8.82 -0.37 21.07
C GLU A 69 7.37 -0.14 20.64
N LEU A 70 7.11 0.93 19.89
CA LEU A 70 5.79 1.12 19.29
C LEU A 70 5.43 -0.03 18.36
N VAL A 71 6.38 -0.51 17.55
CA VAL A 71 6.15 -1.65 16.65
C VAL A 71 5.85 -2.94 17.45
N ARG A 72 6.55 -3.19 18.55
CA ARG A 72 6.30 -4.33 19.45
C ARG A 72 4.94 -4.27 20.15
N SER A 73 4.46 -3.06 20.41
CA SER A 73 3.16 -2.86 21.08
C SER A 73 1.96 -3.06 20.15
N VAL A 74 2.18 -3.25 18.85
CA VAL A 74 1.10 -3.45 17.88
C VAL A 74 0.43 -4.79 18.09
N THR A 75 -0.88 -4.76 18.21
CA THR A 75 -1.74 -5.94 18.35
C THR A 75 -2.55 -6.17 17.09
N VAL A 76 -3.13 -7.37 16.96
CA VAL A 76 -4.08 -7.65 15.88
C VAL A 76 -5.29 -6.72 15.91
N SER A 77 -5.71 -6.29 17.11
CA SER A 77 -6.80 -5.32 17.29
C SER A 77 -6.46 -3.96 16.71
N ASP A 78 -5.22 -3.49 16.86
CA ASP A 78 -4.74 -2.23 16.23
C ASP A 78 -4.79 -2.33 14.70
N LEU A 79 -4.43 -3.48 14.14
CA LEU A 79 -4.47 -3.71 12.70
C LEU A 79 -5.91 -3.70 12.15
N TYR A 80 -6.87 -4.31 12.86
CA TYR A 80 -8.28 -4.21 12.49
C TYR A 80 -8.81 -2.77 12.65
N GLY A 81 -8.46 -2.10 13.75
CA GLY A 81 -8.79 -0.68 13.95
C GLY A 81 -8.28 0.21 12.82
N PHE A 82 -7.06 -0.04 12.35
CA PHE A 82 -6.52 0.64 11.17
C PHE A 82 -7.33 0.37 9.90
N MET A 83 -7.81 -0.86 9.67
CA MET A 83 -8.66 -1.17 8.51
C MET A 83 -10.00 -0.43 8.58
N VAL A 84 -10.58 -0.29 9.78
CA VAL A 84 -11.79 0.53 10.00
C VAL A 84 -11.50 1.99 9.70
N TYR A 85 -10.42 2.54 10.26
CA TYR A 85 -9.98 3.91 10.00
C TYR A 85 -9.76 4.19 8.51
N CYS A 86 -9.12 3.25 7.80
CA CYS A 86 -8.94 3.35 6.35
C CYS A 86 -10.27 3.41 5.59
N LYS A 87 -11.31 2.73 6.06
CA LYS A 87 -12.63 2.73 5.43
C LYS A 87 -13.41 4.02 5.74
N GLU A 88 -13.52 4.36 7.02
CA GLU A 88 -14.43 5.41 7.50
C GLU A 88 -13.82 6.82 7.34
N GLU A 89 -12.54 7.01 7.71
CA GLU A 89 -11.88 8.31 7.70
C GLU A 89 -11.12 8.61 6.40
N LEU A 90 -10.42 7.60 5.86
CA LEU A 90 -9.64 7.77 4.62
C LEU A 90 -10.42 7.43 3.36
N HIS A 91 -11.66 6.96 3.49
CA HIS A 91 -12.56 6.56 2.39
C HIS A 91 -11.91 5.63 1.36
N ASN A 92 -11.01 4.75 1.84
CA ASN A 92 -10.31 3.81 0.98
C ASN A 92 -11.26 2.71 0.49
N ASN A 93 -11.21 2.42 -0.81
CA ASN A 93 -11.93 1.30 -1.39
C ASN A 93 -11.37 -0.05 -0.93
N THR A 94 -12.09 -1.15 -1.23
CA THR A 94 -11.72 -2.51 -0.81
C THR A 94 -10.35 -2.94 -1.35
N ALA A 95 -10.02 -2.60 -2.60
CA ALA A 95 -8.74 -2.95 -3.22
C ALA A 95 -7.56 -2.25 -2.52
N THR A 96 -7.71 -0.96 -2.19
CA THR A 96 -6.71 -0.19 -1.45
C THR A 96 -6.50 -0.77 -0.05
N ARG A 97 -7.57 -1.14 0.66
CA ARG A 97 -7.46 -1.77 1.99
C ARG A 97 -6.81 -3.15 1.91
N ALA A 98 -7.15 -3.98 0.93
CA ALA A 98 -6.51 -5.28 0.72
C ALA A 98 -5.00 -5.14 0.44
N ARG A 99 -4.60 -4.15 -0.37
CA ARG A 99 -3.20 -3.85 -0.64
C ARG A 99 -2.47 -3.42 0.64
N LYS A 100 -3.06 -2.52 1.45
CA LYS A 100 -2.51 -2.10 2.75
C LYS A 100 -2.36 -3.28 3.71
N THR A 101 -3.35 -4.16 3.77
CA THR A 101 -3.27 -5.41 4.55
C THR A 101 -2.06 -6.26 4.11
N SER A 102 -1.86 -6.42 2.79
CA SER A 102 -0.73 -7.18 2.25
C SER A 102 0.61 -6.55 2.62
N THR A 103 0.73 -5.23 2.57
CA THR A 103 1.93 -4.50 3.00
C THR A 103 2.23 -4.73 4.48
N LEU A 104 1.22 -4.62 5.36
CA LEU A 104 1.39 -4.86 6.80
C LEU A 104 1.80 -6.30 7.10
N ARG A 105 1.17 -7.30 6.47
CA ARG A 105 1.56 -8.71 6.62
C ARG A 105 3.01 -8.94 6.21
N LEU A 106 3.43 -8.34 5.09
CA LEU A 106 4.81 -8.46 4.60
C LEU A 106 5.80 -7.79 5.56
N PHE A 107 5.47 -6.61 6.08
CA PHE A 107 6.30 -5.88 7.03
C PHE A 107 6.45 -6.63 8.35
N PHE A 108 5.36 -7.04 8.98
CA PHE A 108 5.42 -7.74 10.26
C PHE A 108 6.07 -9.13 10.14
N LYS A 109 5.88 -9.81 9.01
CA LYS A 109 6.63 -11.05 8.71
C LYS A 109 8.14 -10.78 8.59
N TYR A 110 8.55 -9.70 7.96
CA TYR A 110 9.96 -9.30 7.89
C TYR A 110 10.52 -9.03 9.28
N MET A 111 9.81 -8.28 10.11
CA MET A 111 10.22 -7.93 11.46
C MET A 111 10.34 -9.14 12.40
N SER A 112 9.48 -10.14 12.26
CA SER A 112 9.48 -11.34 13.11
C SER A 112 10.40 -12.44 12.59
N VAL A 113 10.35 -12.73 11.28
CA VAL A 113 11.04 -13.90 10.71
C VAL A 113 12.45 -13.58 10.20
N GLN A 114 12.65 -12.41 9.56
CA GLN A 114 13.94 -12.08 8.95
C GLN A 114 14.89 -11.37 9.91
N THR A 115 14.36 -10.46 10.73
CA THR A 115 15.20 -9.65 11.63
C THR A 115 15.10 -10.05 13.09
N HIS A 116 14.16 -10.92 13.47
CA HIS A 116 13.87 -11.32 14.85
C HIS A 116 13.73 -10.13 15.83
N ARG A 117 13.27 -8.97 15.31
CA ARG A 117 12.99 -7.77 16.12
C ARG A 117 11.67 -7.88 16.87
N LEU A 118 10.81 -8.83 16.45
CA LEU A 118 9.55 -9.17 17.09
C LEU A 118 9.52 -10.66 17.43
N ASP A 119 9.04 -11.00 18.62
CA ASP A 119 8.91 -12.39 19.06
C ASP A 119 7.74 -13.12 18.38
N SER A 120 6.72 -12.37 17.97
CA SER A 120 5.55 -12.90 17.27
C SER A 120 5.09 -11.94 16.17
N ASN A 121 4.37 -12.47 15.18
CA ASN A 121 3.82 -11.67 14.08
C ASN A 121 2.36 -11.28 14.39
N PRO A 122 2.04 -10.02 14.73
CA PRO A 122 0.67 -9.62 15.01
C PRO A 122 -0.24 -9.63 13.76
N ALA A 123 0.34 -9.65 12.57
CA ALA A 123 -0.41 -9.66 11.32
C ALA A 123 -0.62 -11.09 10.75
N ASP A 124 -0.26 -12.13 11.48
CA ASP A 124 -0.36 -13.51 10.98
C ASP A 124 -1.81 -13.92 10.70
N LEU A 125 -2.72 -13.54 11.60
CA LEU A 125 -4.15 -13.78 11.49
C LEU A 125 -4.93 -12.64 10.79
N LEU A 126 -4.24 -11.61 10.28
CA LEU A 126 -4.90 -10.49 9.64
C LEU A 126 -5.41 -10.89 8.26
N GLU A 127 -6.72 -10.96 8.09
CA GLU A 127 -7.36 -11.27 6.80
C GLU A 127 -7.48 -10.05 5.89
N ALA A 128 -7.23 -10.25 4.60
CA ALA A 128 -7.47 -9.21 3.61
C ALA A 128 -8.97 -9.12 3.27
N PRO A 129 -9.51 -7.91 3.09
CA PRO A 129 -10.88 -7.75 2.61
C PRO A 129 -11.10 -8.47 1.27
N LYS A 130 -12.21 -9.20 1.16
CA LYS A 130 -12.58 -9.88 -0.10
C LYS A 130 -12.89 -8.84 -1.17
N ILE A 131 -12.13 -8.86 -2.26
CA ILE A 131 -12.38 -8.04 -3.42
C ILE A 131 -13.43 -8.75 -4.27
N LYS A 132 -14.58 -8.10 -4.47
CA LYS A 132 -15.55 -8.59 -5.45
C LYS A 132 -14.94 -8.48 -6.84
N GLN A 133 -14.72 -9.60 -7.50
CA GLN A 133 -14.37 -9.58 -8.92
C GLN A 133 -15.59 -9.12 -9.70
N SER A 134 -15.51 -7.99 -10.36
CA SER A 134 -16.47 -7.62 -11.37
C SER A 134 -16.14 -8.40 -12.64
N LEU A 135 -17.17 -8.92 -13.29
CA LEU A 135 -17.00 -9.48 -14.63
C LEU A 135 -16.41 -8.39 -15.55
N PRO A 136 -15.47 -8.74 -16.41
CA PRO A 136 -14.98 -7.80 -17.41
C PRO A 136 -16.17 -7.21 -18.18
N LYS A 137 -16.18 -5.92 -18.41
CA LYS A 137 -17.13 -5.26 -19.29
C LYS A 137 -16.62 -5.49 -20.70
N TYR A 138 -17.34 -6.29 -21.46
CA TYR A 138 -17.06 -6.46 -22.88
C TYR A 138 -17.78 -5.38 -23.67
N LEU A 139 -17.13 -4.90 -24.72
CA LEU A 139 -17.81 -4.12 -25.74
C LEU A 139 -18.69 -5.06 -26.55
N SER A 140 -19.86 -4.60 -27.01
CA SER A 140 -20.62 -5.33 -28.00
C SER A 140 -19.84 -5.36 -29.33
N LEU A 141 -20.25 -6.22 -30.26
CA LEU A 141 -19.64 -6.25 -31.60
C LEU A 141 -19.79 -4.90 -32.29
N GLU A 142 -20.98 -4.30 -32.16
CA GLU A 142 -21.31 -3.00 -32.72
C GLU A 142 -20.41 -1.90 -32.12
N ASP A 143 -20.30 -1.84 -30.80
CA ASP A 143 -19.44 -0.86 -30.11
C ASP A 143 -17.95 -1.05 -30.46
N SER A 144 -17.52 -2.30 -30.65
CA SER A 144 -16.13 -2.60 -31.04
C SER A 144 -15.83 -2.12 -32.47
N LEU A 145 -16.76 -2.32 -33.39
CA LEU A 145 -16.64 -1.82 -34.77
C LEU A 145 -16.70 -0.29 -34.81
N GLU A 146 -17.58 0.32 -34.03
CA GLU A 146 -17.66 1.78 -33.94
C GLU A 146 -16.35 2.36 -33.37
N LEU A 147 -15.79 1.75 -32.32
CA LEU A 147 -14.50 2.13 -31.76
C LEU A 147 -13.37 2.05 -32.81
N LEU A 148 -13.29 0.94 -33.57
CA LEU A 148 -12.27 0.78 -34.60
C LEU A 148 -12.42 1.82 -35.72
N ASN A 149 -13.67 2.13 -36.10
CA ASN A 149 -13.95 3.14 -37.14
C ASN A 149 -13.73 4.58 -36.67
N SER A 150 -13.74 4.83 -35.36
CA SER A 150 -13.52 6.14 -34.76
C SER A 150 -12.02 6.50 -34.63
N VAL A 151 -11.13 5.55 -34.88
CA VAL A 151 -9.69 5.75 -34.74
C VAL A 151 -9.18 6.64 -35.89
N ASP A 152 -8.83 7.86 -35.56
CA ASP A 152 -8.35 8.87 -36.49
C ASP A 152 -7.16 9.67 -35.91
N GLY A 153 -6.53 10.54 -36.71
CA GLY A 153 -5.47 11.44 -36.30
C GLY A 153 -4.05 10.90 -36.52
N GLU A 154 -3.07 11.64 -36.01
CA GLU A 154 -1.62 11.45 -36.30
C GLU A 154 -1.11 10.04 -35.94
N ASN A 155 -1.67 9.41 -34.90
CA ASN A 155 -1.33 8.04 -34.44
C ASN A 155 -2.37 7.00 -34.88
N GLY A 156 -3.35 7.33 -35.72
CA GLY A 156 -4.49 6.45 -36.03
C GLY A 156 -4.09 5.04 -36.47
N ARG A 157 -3.08 4.89 -37.34
CA ARG A 157 -2.61 3.56 -37.78
C ARG A 157 -2.09 2.71 -36.62
N ARG A 158 -1.33 3.31 -35.72
CA ARG A 158 -0.80 2.61 -34.52
C ARG A 158 -1.95 2.19 -33.61
N ASP A 159 -2.86 3.10 -33.35
CA ASP A 159 -3.97 2.90 -32.40
C ASP A 159 -4.96 1.88 -32.97
N TYR A 160 -5.24 1.91 -34.28
CA TYR A 160 -6.02 0.87 -34.96
C TYR A 160 -5.38 -0.51 -34.83
N CYS A 161 -4.06 -0.63 -35.09
CA CYS A 161 -3.35 -1.91 -34.92
C CYS A 161 -3.41 -2.42 -33.47
N ILE A 162 -3.27 -1.55 -32.47
CA ILE A 162 -3.37 -1.93 -31.06
C ILE A 162 -4.77 -2.47 -30.77
N LEU A 163 -5.82 -1.74 -31.13
CA LEU A 163 -7.20 -2.13 -30.89
C LEU A 163 -7.64 -3.41 -31.62
N THR A 164 -7.04 -3.70 -32.80
CA THR A 164 -7.34 -4.91 -33.57
C THR A 164 -6.75 -6.17 -32.93
N ILE A 165 -5.71 -6.05 -32.09
CA ILE A 165 -5.07 -7.20 -31.42
C ILE A 165 -5.84 -7.60 -30.14
N PHE A 166 -6.60 -6.70 -29.55
CA PHE A 166 -7.38 -6.93 -28.32
C PHE A 166 -8.84 -7.25 -28.62
#